data_ccc4c01264bf9862c46ff836a96b6bf4
#
_entry.id   ccc4c01264bf9862c46ff836a96b6bf4
#
_cell.length_a   1.000
_cell.length_b   1.000
_cell.length_c   1.000
_cell.angle_alpha   90.00
_cell.angle_beta   90.00
_cell.angle_gamma   90.00
#
_symmetry.space_group_name_H-M   'P 1'
#
loop_
_entity.id
_entity.type
_entity.pdbx_description
1 polymer ?
#
loop_
_entity_poly.entity_id
_entity_poly.type
_entity_poly.pdbx_seq_one_letter_code
_entity_poly.pdbx_strand_id
1 'polypeptide(L)'
;MGFTINCKADSIEDLNLLTKKIESELNSLLIIPKSPLFRMLQGFKTCLPLTKNFLKITRNMTTSALSAFFPFTSSFFKFDKTGIWFGLNKNNIPIIRDIFNLSNSNGLCLASSGAGKSYMTKLFITRHLLNGTKTIVIDPQSEYRNLVKKFNGQRINLSRTSDTIINPLDLMGHDYMEKRLSLMDLMPVMLGQLTEPQKSFIDQALTEAYERKGIFMDDKESWNNEPPILGDVLRALEKMEKKAISLEKNTLRSLTNRLKLYVGGVFSFLNRHTNINFNNDFICFDIGNMPKQVKPTIMFLILDYVYMKMKTDLKRKLLVIDEAWTLLSRAEEASYIFEIVKTCRKFNMGLFLINQEVEGILNSQAGRSVLANSSYTILLRQKPAVIEEVQKTFHLSNVERVALLTAGVGEGILLMEDEHSELKIVASSEEHKQITTNADELLKVEPEKEIKGKMVNVKVDASQRVHLSKDLSEDEKEYLIKKGFGEEFFKSVSSERQEKYFVKPRFNETSKHLFVTYNIAEFLMANDIRVELFVTKKPDIVFEVGGKKYAIEVETGAVLSKVKNLEEKVKLLNENYSQWFFVVTDRNKVKKYKKFGDSVDLRYLKIKLNRIVKFSKKVQN
;
A
#
# COMPACT_ATOMS: atom_id res chain seq x y z
N MET A 1 51.94 -12.58 14.81
CA MET A 1 50.51 -12.62 15.11
C MET A 1 49.96 -14.01 14.77
N GLY A 2 49.03 -14.56 15.53
CA GLY A 2 48.30 -15.78 15.20
C GLY A 2 46.80 -15.48 15.12
N PHE A 3 46.12 -16.03 14.14
CA PHE A 3 44.67 -15.94 14.00
C PHE A 3 44.08 -17.34 14.30
N THR A 4 43.08 -17.40 15.15
CA THR A 4 42.49 -18.67 15.61
C THR A 4 40.98 -18.56 15.58
N ILE A 5 40.31 -19.54 14.96
CA ILE A 5 38.84 -19.63 14.87
C ILE A 5 38.39 -20.79 15.76
N ASN A 6 37.38 -20.54 16.60
CA ASN A 6 36.71 -21.56 17.39
C ASN A 6 35.32 -21.84 16.82
N CYS A 7 35.12 -23.03 16.27
CA CYS A 7 33.82 -23.47 15.74
C CYS A 7 33.02 -24.13 16.88
N LYS A 8 31.74 -23.84 16.97
CA LYS A 8 30.80 -24.43 17.94
C LYS A 8 29.53 -24.86 17.22
N ALA A 9 29.02 -26.02 17.57
CA ALA A 9 27.75 -26.54 17.09
C ALA A 9 27.14 -27.47 18.15
N ASP A 10 25.86 -27.76 18.02
CA ASP A 10 25.09 -28.56 18.96
C ASP A 10 25.26 -30.08 18.70
N SER A 11 25.71 -30.46 17.51
CA SER A 11 26.02 -31.84 17.13
C SER A 11 27.40 -31.97 16.49
N ILE A 12 27.98 -33.18 16.53
CA ILE A 12 29.27 -33.48 15.87
C ILE A 12 29.14 -33.37 14.35
N GLU A 13 27.99 -33.74 13.82
CA GLU A 13 27.71 -33.65 12.36
C GLU A 13 27.68 -32.19 11.90
N ASP A 14 26.97 -31.34 12.60
CA ASP A 14 26.90 -29.90 12.32
C ASP A 14 28.25 -29.22 12.51
N LEU A 15 29.02 -29.62 13.53
CA LEU A 15 30.37 -29.11 13.76
C LEU A 15 31.29 -29.43 12.57
N ASN A 16 31.22 -30.67 12.07
CA ASN A 16 32.01 -31.08 10.91
C ASN A 16 31.60 -30.34 9.63
N LEU A 17 30.30 -30.14 9.43
CA LEU A 17 29.78 -29.36 8.31
C LEU A 17 30.23 -27.89 8.37
N LEU A 18 30.11 -27.28 9.55
CA LEU A 18 30.54 -25.90 9.78
C LEU A 18 32.06 -25.74 9.58
N THR A 19 32.84 -26.65 10.10
CA THR A 19 34.31 -26.62 9.96
C THR A 19 34.71 -26.74 8.48
N LYS A 20 34.15 -27.69 7.73
CA LYS A 20 34.42 -27.85 6.31
C LYS A 20 34.02 -26.61 5.50
N LYS A 21 32.89 -25.98 5.84
CA LYS A 21 32.44 -24.75 5.19
C LYS A 21 33.44 -23.62 5.41
N ILE A 22 33.87 -23.40 6.66
CA ILE A 22 34.86 -22.37 7.02
C ILE A 22 36.21 -22.64 6.33
N GLU A 23 36.66 -23.90 6.33
CA GLU A 23 37.90 -24.31 5.64
C GLU A 23 37.81 -24.05 4.14
N SER A 24 36.68 -24.36 3.50
CA SER A 24 36.43 -24.09 2.07
C SER A 24 36.49 -22.60 1.76
N GLU A 25 35.83 -21.79 2.58
CA GLU A 25 35.82 -20.33 2.39
C GLU A 25 37.20 -19.70 2.60
N LEU A 26 37.96 -20.13 3.61
CA LEU A 26 39.34 -19.66 3.82
C LEU A 26 40.25 -20.07 2.67
N ASN A 27 40.13 -21.31 2.19
CA ASN A 27 40.92 -21.80 1.06
C ASN A 27 40.61 -21.02 -0.23
N SER A 28 39.36 -20.58 -0.44
CA SER A 28 39.01 -19.72 -1.58
C SER A 28 39.70 -18.35 -1.55
N LEU A 29 40.05 -17.88 -0.34
CA LEU A 29 40.80 -16.66 -0.08
C LEU A 29 42.32 -16.88 -0.03
N LEU A 30 42.80 -18.09 -0.43
CA LEU A 30 44.21 -18.50 -0.35
C LEU A 30 44.76 -18.53 1.07
N ILE A 31 43.93 -18.64 2.09
CA ILE A 31 44.28 -18.82 3.48
C ILE A 31 44.15 -20.31 3.84
N ILE A 32 45.26 -20.96 4.11
CA ILE A 32 45.26 -22.39 4.43
C ILE A 32 45.10 -22.57 5.95
N PRO A 33 43.90 -22.97 6.43
CA PRO A 33 43.68 -23.24 7.86
C PRO A 33 44.38 -24.53 8.26
N LYS A 34 44.78 -24.63 9.52
CA LYS A 34 45.39 -25.84 10.12
C LYS A 34 44.68 -26.17 11.43
N SER A 35 44.12 -27.35 11.52
CA SER A 35 43.59 -27.88 12.77
C SER A 35 44.72 -28.17 13.75
N PRO A 36 44.62 -27.78 15.03
CA PRO A 36 45.64 -28.02 16.06
C PRO A 36 45.58 -29.47 16.59
N LEU A 37 45.86 -30.46 15.71
CA LEU A 37 45.88 -31.87 16.08
C LEU A 37 46.73 -32.13 17.32
N PHE A 38 46.21 -32.94 18.25
CA PHE A 38 46.80 -33.24 19.56
C PHE A 38 47.02 -32.04 20.50
N ARG A 39 46.58 -30.84 20.10
CA ARG A 39 46.70 -29.58 20.87
C ARG A 39 45.37 -28.81 20.94
N MET A 40 44.26 -29.52 20.86
CA MET A 40 42.90 -28.93 20.85
C MET A 40 42.61 -28.10 22.09
N LEU A 41 43.02 -28.58 23.27
CA LEU A 41 42.86 -27.86 24.54
C LEU A 41 43.63 -26.51 24.53
N GLN A 42 44.87 -26.51 24.01
CA GLN A 42 45.66 -25.28 23.85
C GLN A 42 45.02 -24.33 22.82
N GLY A 43 44.48 -24.90 21.74
CA GLY A 43 43.69 -24.14 20.75
C GLY A 43 42.49 -23.48 21.39
N PHE A 44 41.68 -24.21 22.10
CA PHE A 44 40.52 -23.68 22.83
C PHE A 44 40.91 -22.58 23.83
N LYS A 45 41.94 -22.83 24.67
CA LYS A 45 42.44 -21.81 25.61
C LYS A 45 42.95 -20.55 24.91
N THR A 46 43.49 -20.65 23.68
CA THR A 46 43.95 -19.49 22.89
C THR A 46 42.79 -18.64 22.40
N CYS A 47 41.62 -19.24 22.16
CA CYS A 47 40.40 -18.54 21.76
C CYS A 47 39.66 -17.84 22.91
N LEU A 48 39.99 -18.19 24.16
CA LEU A 48 39.42 -17.53 25.33
C LEU A 48 40.03 -16.14 25.54
N PRO A 49 39.31 -15.18 26.14
CA PRO A 49 39.79 -13.79 26.34
C PRO A 49 40.84 -13.72 27.47
N LEU A 50 41.83 -14.60 27.46
CA LEU A 50 42.89 -14.73 28.46
C LEU A 50 44.17 -13.97 28.06
N THR A 51 44.19 -13.31 26.92
CA THR A 51 45.34 -12.57 26.35
C THR A 51 46.63 -13.43 26.21
N LYS A 52 46.52 -14.77 26.23
CA LYS A 52 47.63 -15.71 26.11
C LYS A 52 47.48 -16.63 24.91
N ASN A 53 48.53 -16.70 24.08
CA ASN A 53 48.61 -17.64 22.96
C ASN A 53 49.28 -18.96 23.47
N PHE A 54 48.49 -19.96 23.78
CA PHE A 54 48.98 -21.29 24.25
C PHE A 54 49.47 -22.16 23.09
N LEU A 55 49.09 -21.87 21.83
CA LEU A 55 49.59 -22.58 20.65
C LEU A 55 51.01 -22.15 20.29
N LYS A 56 51.44 -20.96 20.68
CA LYS A 56 52.76 -20.37 20.39
C LYS A 56 53.09 -20.30 18.89
N ILE A 57 52.08 -20.33 18.03
CA ILE A 57 52.21 -20.20 16.58
C ILE A 57 51.99 -18.72 16.23
N THR A 58 53.04 -18.06 15.76
CA THR A 58 52.98 -16.64 15.40
C THR A 58 53.71 -16.40 14.09
N ARG A 59 53.28 -15.38 13.34
CA ARG A 59 54.01 -14.85 12.20
C ARG A 59 54.23 -13.35 12.35
N ASN A 60 55.35 -12.87 11.86
CA ASN A 60 55.60 -11.44 11.80
C ASN A 60 54.74 -10.80 10.71
N MET A 61 54.14 -9.67 11.03
CA MET A 61 53.36 -8.87 10.13
C MET A 61 53.78 -7.41 10.24
N THR A 62 53.73 -6.66 9.13
CA THR A 62 53.91 -5.21 9.17
C THR A 62 52.71 -4.55 9.86
N THR A 63 52.92 -3.37 10.45
CA THR A 63 51.82 -2.60 11.07
C THR A 63 50.72 -2.27 10.08
N SER A 64 51.04 -2.03 8.82
CA SER A 64 50.08 -1.79 7.74
C SER A 64 49.23 -3.01 7.46
N ALA A 65 49.82 -4.22 7.38
CA ALA A 65 49.08 -5.46 7.22
C ALA A 65 48.24 -5.79 8.48
N LEU A 66 48.77 -5.49 9.68
CA LEU A 66 48.09 -5.70 10.94
C LEU A 66 46.86 -4.80 11.10
N SER A 67 46.94 -3.54 10.63
CA SER A 67 45.80 -2.61 10.66
C SER A 67 44.61 -3.09 9.82
N ALA A 68 44.83 -3.85 8.74
CA ALA A 68 43.80 -4.46 7.93
C ALA A 68 43.04 -5.60 8.64
N PHE A 69 43.66 -6.21 9.67
CA PHE A 69 43.02 -7.27 10.49
C PHE A 69 42.21 -6.72 11.66
N PHE A 70 42.30 -5.43 11.93
CA PHE A 70 41.49 -4.86 12.98
C PHE A 70 40.01 -4.88 12.57
N PRO A 71 39.12 -5.48 13.37
CA PRO A 71 37.73 -5.64 13.01
C PRO A 71 36.97 -4.30 13.16
N PHE A 72 37.41 -3.27 12.45
CA PHE A 72 36.57 -2.12 12.22
C PHE A 72 35.46 -2.56 11.30
N THR A 73 34.41 -3.11 11.90
CA THR A 73 33.18 -3.36 11.15
C THR A 73 32.57 -2.01 10.80
N SER A 74 32.19 -1.83 9.55
CA SER A 74 31.30 -0.74 9.22
C SER A 74 30.04 -0.85 10.08
N SER A 75 29.52 0.27 10.53
CA SER A 75 28.21 0.31 11.19
C SER A 75 27.18 -0.35 10.26
N PHE A 76 26.35 -1.20 10.81
CA PHE A 76 25.20 -1.76 10.11
C PHE A 76 23.95 -1.56 10.95
N PHE A 77 22.85 -1.27 10.30
CA PHE A 77 21.58 -1.14 10.97
C PHE A 77 21.12 -2.47 11.57
N LYS A 78 20.58 -2.43 12.78
CA LYS A 78 19.91 -3.59 13.38
C LYS A 78 18.71 -4.00 12.51
N PHE A 79 18.54 -5.29 12.28
CA PHE A 79 17.40 -5.80 11.52
C PHE A 79 16.08 -5.66 12.28
N ASP A 80 15.07 -5.11 11.60
CA ASP A 80 13.70 -5.08 12.10
C ASP A 80 12.89 -6.23 11.50
N LYS A 81 12.19 -7.01 12.36
CA LYS A 81 11.40 -8.17 11.92
C LYS A 81 10.24 -7.81 10.97
N THR A 82 9.71 -6.59 11.10
CA THR A 82 8.56 -6.07 10.33
C THR A 82 8.98 -5.07 9.25
N GLY A 83 10.30 -4.91 9.04
CA GLY A 83 10.86 -3.92 8.13
C GLY A 83 10.78 -4.30 6.66
N ILE A 84 11.01 -3.31 5.81
CA ILE A 84 11.25 -3.51 4.37
C ILE A 84 12.75 -3.57 4.10
N TRP A 85 13.12 -4.22 3.02
CA TRP A 85 14.50 -4.23 2.54
C TRP A 85 14.81 -2.95 1.76
N PHE A 86 15.68 -2.11 2.28
CA PHE A 86 16.12 -0.87 1.60
C PHE A 86 17.15 -1.15 0.50
N GLY A 87 18.07 -2.07 0.75
CA GLY A 87 19.17 -2.39 -0.16
C GLY A 87 20.32 -3.07 0.60
N LEU A 88 21.53 -2.95 0.06
CA LEU A 88 22.75 -3.47 0.67
C LEU A 88 23.63 -2.32 1.16
N ASN A 89 24.35 -2.55 2.25
CA ASN A 89 25.42 -1.65 2.66
C ASN A 89 26.71 -1.94 1.88
N LYS A 90 27.79 -1.20 2.16
CA LYS A 90 29.12 -1.37 1.57
C LYS A 90 29.67 -2.81 1.67
N ASN A 91 29.30 -3.52 2.72
CA ASN A 91 29.76 -4.90 2.99
C ASN A 91 28.78 -5.96 2.48
N ASN A 92 27.87 -5.60 1.58
CA ASN A 92 26.79 -6.44 1.06
C ASN A 92 25.85 -7.01 2.15
N ILE A 93 25.75 -6.34 3.30
CA ILE A 93 24.79 -6.70 4.35
C ILE A 93 23.45 -6.05 4.00
N PRO A 94 22.33 -6.83 4.00
CA PRO A 94 21.01 -6.28 3.77
C PRO A 94 20.62 -5.24 4.83
N ILE A 95 20.05 -4.13 4.40
CA ILE A 95 19.47 -3.12 5.27
C ILE A 95 17.97 -3.35 5.31
N ILE A 96 17.47 -3.88 6.44
CA ILE A 96 16.04 -4.19 6.65
C ILE A 96 15.57 -3.36 7.85
N ARG A 97 14.75 -2.35 7.59
CA ARG A 97 14.26 -1.42 8.63
C ARG A 97 12.77 -1.18 8.47
N ASP A 98 12.12 -0.98 9.61
CA ASP A 98 10.71 -0.57 9.69
C ASP A 98 10.62 0.90 10.05
N ILE A 99 10.23 1.72 9.09
CA ILE A 99 10.12 3.18 9.30
C ILE A 99 9.09 3.53 10.38
N PHE A 100 8.12 2.65 10.65
CA PHE A 100 7.10 2.87 11.68
C PHE A 100 7.60 2.59 13.10
N ASN A 101 8.80 2.03 13.25
CA ASN A 101 9.47 1.82 14.54
C ASN A 101 10.42 2.99 14.89
N LEU A 102 10.66 3.93 13.98
CA LEU A 102 11.47 5.11 14.23
C LEU A 102 10.73 6.15 15.09
N SER A 103 11.45 7.15 15.55
CA SER A 103 10.88 8.27 16.33
C SER A 103 9.71 8.96 15.63
N ASN A 104 9.76 9.03 14.30
CA ASN A 104 8.62 9.29 13.41
C ASN A 104 8.83 8.53 12.09
N SER A 105 7.76 8.39 11.29
CA SER A 105 7.80 7.63 10.04
C SER A 105 8.05 8.52 8.81
N ASN A 106 8.48 9.77 9.02
CA ASN A 106 8.74 10.70 7.93
C ASN A 106 10.14 10.53 7.38
N GLY A 107 10.25 10.64 6.09
CA GLY A 107 11.52 10.52 5.39
C GLY A 107 11.65 11.42 4.18
N LEU A 108 12.87 11.57 3.72
CA LEU A 108 13.26 12.40 2.61
C LEU A 108 14.14 11.63 1.64
N CYS A 109 13.98 11.85 0.34
CA CYS A 109 14.93 11.41 -0.67
C CYS A 109 15.45 12.61 -1.48
N LEU A 110 16.76 12.78 -1.48
CA LEU A 110 17.44 13.79 -2.28
C LEU A 110 18.37 13.14 -3.29
N ALA A 111 18.19 13.47 -4.56
CA ALA A 111 18.93 12.82 -5.64
C ALA A 111 19.11 13.76 -6.83
N SER A 112 20.30 13.83 -7.39
CA SER A 112 20.50 14.51 -8.68
C SER A 112 19.75 13.77 -9.81
N SER A 113 19.46 14.47 -10.90
CA SER A 113 18.86 13.83 -12.09
C SER A 113 19.71 12.66 -12.58
N GLY A 114 19.04 11.53 -12.90
CA GLY A 114 19.72 10.30 -13.34
C GLY A 114 20.43 9.51 -12.23
N ALA A 115 20.25 9.85 -10.95
CA ALA A 115 20.82 9.10 -9.83
C ALA A 115 20.01 7.84 -9.44
N GLY A 116 18.89 7.56 -10.11
CA GLY A 116 18.03 6.41 -9.81
C GLY A 116 16.84 6.71 -8.87
N LYS A 117 16.50 7.99 -8.67
CA LYS A 117 15.41 8.46 -7.80
C LYS A 117 14.10 7.70 -8.04
N SER A 118 13.53 7.79 -9.24
CA SER A 118 12.23 7.19 -9.58
C SER A 118 12.24 5.65 -9.46
N TYR A 119 13.38 5.03 -9.77
CA TYR A 119 13.57 3.58 -9.59
C TYR A 119 13.50 3.20 -8.11
N MET A 120 14.28 3.87 -7.27
CA MET A 120 14.28 3.66 -5.82
C MET A 120 12.91 3.89 -5.22
N THR A 121 12.24 4.99 -5.59
CA THR A 121 10.92 5.32 -5.06
C THR A 121 9.87 4.26 -5.42
N LYS A 122 9.84 3.79 -6.66
CA LYS A 122 8.92 2.74 -7.08
C LYS A 122 9.20 1.44 -6.33
N LEU A 123 10.46 1.09 -6.09
CA LEU A 123 10.86 -0.07 -5.30
C LEU A 123 10.41 0.06 -3.84
N PHE A 124 10.62 1.23 -3.25
CA PHE A 124 10.21 1.56 -1.88
C PHE A 124 8.69 1.42 -1.71
N ILE A 125 7.90 2.00 -2.62
CA ILE A 125 6.43 1.86 -2.65
C ILE A 125 6.03 0.40 -2.78
N THR A 126 6.63 -0.34 -3.70
CA THR A 126 6.35 -1.77 -3.94
C THR A 126 6.51 -2.58 -2.65
N ARG A 127 7.63 -2.39 -1.95
CA ARG A 127 7.93 -3.13 -0.72
C ARG A 127 7.02 -2.76 0.44
N HIS A 128 6.61 -1.49 0.53
CA HIS A 128 5.61 -1.06 1.51
C HIS A 128 4.22 -1.64 1.23
N LEU A 129 3.78 -1.66 -0.02
CA LEU A 129 2.51 -2.29 -0.43
C LEU A 129 2.49 -3.79 -0.12
N LEU A 130 3.59 -4.50 -0.42
CA LEU A 130 3.73 -5.92 -0.09
C LEU A 130 3.72 -6.19 1.42
N ASN A 131 4.18 -5.23 2.20
CA ASN A 131 4.14 -5.26 3.68
C ASN A 131 2.79 -4.81 4.27
N GLY A 132 1.77 -4.59 3.44
CA GLY A 132 0.42 -4.22 3.87
C GLY A 132 0.24 -2.76 4.27
N THR A 133 1.19 -1.88 3.91
CA THR A 133 1.08 -0.44 4.15
C THR A 133 0.22 0.20 3.06
N LYS A 134 -0.84 0.90 3.44
CA LYS A 134 -1.63 1.70 2.50
C LYS A 134 -0.79 2.84 1.96
N THR A 135 -0.76 3.02 0.64
CA THR A 135 0.11 4.01 0.01
C THR A 135 -0.68 4.99 -0.85
N ILE A 136 -0.44 6.27 -0.61
CA ILE A 136 -0.97 7.37 -1.42
C ILE A 136 0.22 8.03 -2.10
N VAL A 137 0.17 8.19 -3.42
CA VAL A 137 1.23 8.83 -4.21
C VAL A 137 0.67 10.08 -4.88
N ILE A 138 1.39 11.18 -4.78
CA ILE A 138 1.14 12.38 -5.58
C ILE A 138 2.18 12.42 -6.70
N ASP A 139 1.73 12.31 -7.95
CA ASP A 139 2.53 12.11 -9.15
C ASP A 139 2.40 13.30 -10.11
N PRO A 140 3.30 14.28 -10.04
CA PRO A 140 3.27 15.45 -10.92
C PRO A 140 3.84 15.18 -12.32
N GLN A 141 4.45 14.01 -12.57
CA GLN A 141 5.11 13.67 -13.83
C GLN A 141 4.52 12.46 -14.56
N SER A 142 3.46 11.84 -14.02
CA SER A 142 2.78 10.65 -14.59
C SER A 142 3.68 9.40 -14.68
N GLU A 143 4.62 9.23 -13.74
CA GLU A 143 5.62 8.15 -13.77
C GLU A 143 5.14 6.83 -13.15
N TYR A 144 4.09 6.86 -12.31
CA TYR A 144 3.65 5.69 -11.51
C TYR A 144 2.54 4.87 -12.17
N ARG A 145 2.10 5.21 -13.37
CA ARG A 145 0.99 4.56 -14.08
C ARG A 145 1.10 3.03 -14.14
N ASN A 146 2.27 2.52 -14.52
CA ASN A 146 2.49 1.08 -14.66
C ASN A 146 2.46 0.37 -13.30
N LEU A 147 3.04 1.00 -12.27
CA LEU A 147 3.03 0.48 -10.91
C LEU A 147 1.60 0.36 -10.37
N VAL A 148 0.79 1.41 -10.54
CA VAL A 148 -0.62 1.43 -10.12
C VAL A 148 -1.41 0.31 -10.79
N LYS A 149 -1.27 0.15 -12.11
CA LYS A 149 -1.94 -0.93 -12.86
C LYS A 149 -1.57 -2.31 -12.34
N LYS A 150 -0.30 -2.52 -12.01
CA LYS A 150 0.22 -3.83 -11.58
C LYS A 150 -0.25 -4.25 -10.19
N PHE A 151 -0.37 -3.30 -9.28
CA PHE A 151 -0.88 -3.54 -7.92
C PHE A 151 -2.40 -3.40 -7.81
N ASN A 152 -3.14 -3.35 -8.93
CA ASN A 152 -4.59 -3.07 -8.96
C ASN A 152 -4.96 -1.83 -8.12
N GLY A 153 -4.05 -0.85 -8.10
CA GLY A 153 -4.25 0.43 -7.45
C GLY A 153 -5.23 1.31 -8.21
N GLN A 154 -5.65 2.36 -7.57
CA GLN A 154 -6.53 3.36 -8.17
C GLN A 154 -5.71 4.56 -8.66
N ARG A 155 -5.66 4.77 -9.97
CA ARG A 155 -5.12 6.00 -10.55
C ARG A 155 -6.22 7.03 -10.70
N ILE A 156 -6.07 8.14 -10.01
CA ILE A 156 -6.94 9.30 -10.09
C ILE A 156 -6.26 10.31 -11.03
N ASN A 157 -6.63 10.26 -12.30
CA ASN A 157 -6.07 11.16 -13.30
C ASN A 157 -6.84 12.48 -13.27
N LEU A 158 -6.24 13.51 -12.69
CA LEU A 158 -6.80 14.84 -12.61
C LEU A 158 -6.29 15.66 -13.81
N SER A 159 -7.14 15.86 -14.82
CA SER A 159 -6.82 16.66 -16.00
C SER A 159 -8.07 17.41 -16.46
N ARG A 160 -7.91 18.41 -17.34
CA ARG A 160 -9.04 19.17 -17.90
C ARG A 160 -10.07 18.32 -18.65
N THR A 161 -9.63 17.20 -19.20
CA THR A 161 -10.44 16.29 -20.03
C THR A 161 -10.82 15.02 -19.29
N SER A 162 -10.44 14.89 -18.02
CA SER A 162 -10.75 13.73 -17.21
C SER A 162 -12.20 13.78 -16.71
N ASP A 163 -12.82 12.61 -16.64
CA ASP A 163 -14.12 12.44 -15.96
C ASP A 163 -13.97 12.42 -14.43
N THR A 164 -12.74 12.40 -13.92
CA THR A 164 -12.44 12.34 -12.49
C THR A 164 -12.43 13.73 -11.88
N ILE A 165 -13.28 13.97 -10.89
CA ILE A 165 -13.56 15.28 -10.31
C ILE A 165 -13.51 15.21 -8.80
N ILE A 166 -12.89 16.24 -8.20
CA ILE A 166 -12.96 16.53 -6.76
C ILE A 166 -13.67 17.88 -6.61
N ASN A 167 -14.82 17.88 -5.96
CA ASN A 167 -15.51 19.11 -5.60
C ASN A 167 -14.79 19.77 -4.42
N PRO A 168 -14.31 21.01 -4.55
CA PRO A 168 -13.69 21.74 -3.43
C PRO A 168 -14.56 21.85 -2.19
N LEU A 169 -15.87 21.93 -2.37
CA LEU A 169 -16.86 22.14 -1.30
C LEU A 169 -17.42 20.84 -0.71
N ASP A 170 -16.97 19.68 -1.21
CA ASP A 170 -17.35 18.39 -0.63
C ASP A 170 -16.74 18.23 0.76
N LEU A 171 -17.55 17.82 1.72
CA LEU A 171 -17.08 17.59 3.09
C LEU A 171 -16.06 16.45 3.16
N MET A 172 -16.19 15.45 2.27
CA MET A 172 -15.26 14.30 2.17
C MET A 172 -14.99 13.58 3.51
N GLY A 173 -15.94 13.69 4.45
CA GLY A 173 -15.83 13.11 5.80
C GLY A 173 -15.21 14.03 6.85
N HIS A 174 -14.87 15.27 6.51
CA HIS A 174 -14.51 16.30 7.50
C HIS A 174 -15.71 16.70 8.35
N ASP A 175 -15.43 17.15 9.56
CA ASP A 175 -16.35 17.98 10.33
C ASP A 175 -16.63 19.28 9.57
N TYR A 176 -17.86 19.79 9.68
CA TYR A 176 -18.28 21.01 8.97
C TYR A 176 -17.34 22.19 9.24
N MET A 177 -16.97 22.42 10.52
CA MET A 177 -16.08 23.52 10.89
C MET A 177 -14.65 23.32 10.37
N GLU A 178 -14.11 22.09 10.45
CA GLU A 178 -12.80 21.78 9.85
C GLU A 178 -12.79 22.06 8.34
N LYS A 179 -13.85 21.66 7.64
CA LYS A 179 -13.97 21.92 6.20
C LYS A 179 -14.09 23.41 5.89
N ARG A 180 -14.83 24.15 6.69
CA ARG A 180 -14.98 25.61 6.53
C ARG A 180 -13.63 26.34 6.70
N LEU A 181 -12.84 25.96 7.71
CA LEU A 181 -11.49 26.49 7.89
C LEU A 181 -10.58 26.15 6.69
N SER A 182 -10.59 24.90 6.26
CA SER A 182 -9.85 24.46 5.07
C SER A 182 -10.26 25.27 3.82
N LEU A 183 -11.54 25.55 3.64
CA LEU A 183 -12.03 26.38 2.51
C LEU A 183 -11.54 27.83 2.60
N MET A 184 -11.43 28.38 3.80
CA MET A 184 -10.89 29.74 3.97
C MET A 184 -9.40 29.82 3.60
N ASP A 185 -8.65 28.72 3.76
CA ASP A 185 -7.27 28.62 3.30
C ASP A 185 -7.18 28.32 1.78
N LEU A 186 -8.13 27.57 1.23
CA LEU A 186 -8.21 27.26 -0.20
C LEU A 186 -8.56 28.49 -1.06
N MET A 187 -9.47 29.35 -0.58
CA MET A 187 -9.95 30.48 -1.37
C MET A 187 -8.85 31.45 -1.82
N PRO A 188 -7.85 31.83 -0.99
CA PRO A 188 -6.70 32.60 -1.44
C PRO A 188 -5.87 31.89 -2.53
N VAL A 189 -5.73 30.56 -2.46
CA VAL A 189 -5.03 29.76 -3.49
C VAL A 189 -5.75 29.84 -4.83
N MET A 190 -7.09 29.79 -4.82
CA MET A 190 -7.93 29.84 -6.01
C MET A 190 -8.07 31.28 -6.58
N LEU A 191 -8.38 32.20 -5.70
CA LEU A 191 -8.80 33.55 -6.11
C LEU A 191 -7.67 34.60 -6.05
N GLY A 192 -6.49 34.21 -5.52
CA GLY A 192 -5.40 35.12 -5.19
C GLY A 192 -5.61 35.79 -3.82
N GLN A 193 -4.64 36.58 -3.38
CA GLN A 193 -4.71 37.24 -2.08
C GLN A 193 -6.04 37.97 -1.85
N LEU A 194 -6.60 37.78 -0.66
CA LEU A 194 -7.90 38.32 -0.25
C LEU A 194 -7.74 39.31 0.90
N THR A 195 -8.43 40.43 0.79
CA THR A 195 -8.56 41.39 1.89
C THR A 195 -9.54 40.86 2.93
N GLU A 196 -9.50 41.37 4.17
CA GLU A 196 -10.41 40.95 5.25
C GLU A 196 -11.90 41.12 4.90
N PRO A 197 -12.35 42.22 4.25
CA PRO A 197 -13.72 42.30 3.75
C PRO A 197 -14.06 41.21 2.72
N GLN A 198 -13.11 40.86 1.82
CA GLN A 198 -13.32 39.80 0.84
C GLN A 198 -13.46 38.43 1.50
N LYS A 199 -12.66 38.14 2.53
CA LYS A 199 -12.78 36.90 3.30
C LYS A 199 -14.15 36.80 3.98
N SER A 200 -14.64 37.90 4.58
CA SER A 200 -15.96 37.94 5.21
C SER A 200 -17.09 37.65 4.22
N PHE A 201 -17.06 38.23 3.03
CA PHE A 201 -18.07 37.95 1.99
C PHE A 201 -18.01 36.52 1.47
N ILE A 202 -16.82 35.95 1.32
CA ILE A 202 -16.66 34.54 0.95
C ILE A 202 -17.22 33.63 2.03
N ASP A 203 -16.92 33.90 3.30
CA ASP A 203 -17.43 33.11 4.42
C ASP A 203 -18.96 33.11 4.44
N GLN A 204 -19.60 34.27 4.31
CA GLN A 204 -21.06 34.39 4.22
C GLN A 204 -21.62 33.63 3.00
N ALA A 205 -20.97 33.75 1.83
CA ALA A 205 -21.41 33.08 0.61
C ALA A 205 -21.30 31.56 0.72
N LEU A 206 -20.26 31.05 1.36
CA LEU A 206 -20.10 29.63 1.65
C LEU A 206 -21.21 29.15 2.60
N THR A 207 -21.49 29.89 3.69
CA THR A 207 -22.56 29.55 4.62
C THR A 207 -23.91 29.46 3.88
N GLU A 208 -24.27 30.49 3.11
CA GLU A 208 -25.52 30.48 2.33
C GLU A 208 -25.57 29.31 1.32
N ALA A 209 -24.43 28.95 0.71
CA ALA A 209 -24.38 27.83 -0.24
C ALA A 209 -24.64 26.48 0.43
N TYR A 210 -24.06 26.23 1.61
CA TYR A 210 -24.29 25.00 2.39
C TYR A 210 -25.73 24.92 2.93
N GLU A 211 -26.24 26.01 3.51
CA GLU A 211 -27.60 26.08 4.05
C GLU A 211 -28.65 25.80 2.96
N ARG A 212 -28.47 26.34 1.75
CA ARG A 212 -29.34 26.07 0.60
C ARG A 212 -29.38 24.61 0.19
N LYS A 213 -28.32 23.85 0.46
CA LYS A 213 -28.26 22.41 0.25
C LYS A 213 -28.75 21.61 1.46
N GLY A 214 -29.25 22.31 2.50
CA GLY A 214 -29.72 21.67 3.73
C GLY A 214 -28.59 21.09 4.58
N ILE A 215 -27.41 21.68 4.52
CA ILE A 215 -26.25 21.29 5.32
C ILE A 215 -26.02 22.38 6.36
N PHE A 216 -26.16 22.02 7.64
CA PHE A 216 -26.08 22.95 8.77
C PHE A 216 -24.96 22.57 9.73
N MET A 217 -24.34 23.56 10.37
CA MET A 217 -23.21 23.39 11.27
C MET A 217 -23.53 22.46 12.45
N ASP A 218 -24.71 22.63 13.05
CA ASP A 218 -25.12 21.97 14.29
C ASP A 218 -25.83 20.63 14.05
N ASP A 219 -26.08 20.25 12.79
CA ASP A 219 -26.77 19.03 12.40
C ASP A 219 -25.86 18.08 11.61
N LYS A 220 -25.27 17.10 12.33
CA LYS A 220 -24.38 16.10 11.71
C LYS A 220 -25.07 15.20 10.68
N GLU A 221 -26.36 14.95 10.81
CA GLU A 221 -27.10 14.14 9.84
C GLU A 221 -27.21 14.85 8.50
N SER A 222 -27.32 16.18 8.53
CA SER A 222 -27.37 17.04 7.34
C SER A 222 -26.07 16.99 6.51
N TRP A 223 -24.95 16.60 7.10
CA TRP A 223 -23.65 16.54 6.39
C TRP A 223 -23.58 15.45 5.32
N ASN A 224 -24.54 14.51 5.32
CA ASN A 224 -24.67 13.49 4.27
C ASN A 224 -25.44 14.01 3.03
N ASN A 225 -25.99 15.21 3.09
CA ASN A 225 -26.67 15.80 1.94
C ASN A 225 -25.68 16.13 0.81
N GLU A 226 -26.22 16.31 -0.40
CA GLU A 226 -25.41 16.68 -1.56
C GLU A 226 -24.70 18.01 -1.34
N PRO A 227 -23.35 18.06 -1.38
CA PRO A 227 -22.60 19.28 -1.12
C PRO A 227 -22.84 20.34 -2.20
N PRO A 228 -22.72 21.63 -1.86
CA PRO A 228 -22.79 22.69 -2.85
C PRO A 228 -21.61 22.58 -3.85
N ILE A 229 -21.73 23.23 -5.00
CA ILE A 229 -20.65 23.41 -5.99
C ILE A 229 -20.25 24.90 -6.04
N LEU A 230 -19.13 25.22 -6.69
CA LEU A 230 -18.65 26.61 -6.80
C LEU A 230 -19.68 27.57 -7.43
N GLY A 231 -20.55 27.05 -8.31
CA GLY A 231 -21.67 27.79 -8.86
C GLY A 231 -22.70 28.23 -7.82
N ASP A 232 -22.86 27.51 -6.73
CA ASP A 232 -23.76 27.89 -5.63
C ASP A 232 -23.19 29.09 -4.85
N VAL A 233 -21.88 29.07 -4.60
CA VAL A 233 -21.16 30.19 -3.97
C VAL A 233 -21.21 31.44 -4.86
N LEU A 234 -21.02 31.26 -6.17
CA LEU A 234 -21.15 32.38 -7.14
C LEU A 234 -22.52 32.99 -7.07
N ARG A 235 -23.60 32.21 -7.07
CA ARG A 235 -24.97 32.70 -6.92
C ARG A 235 -25.22 33.45 -5.62
N ALA A 236 -24.61 33.00 -4.52
CA ALA A 236 -24.68 33.70 -3.24
C ALA A 236 -23.99 35.06 -3.31
N LEU A 237 -22.78 35.15 -3.88
CA LEU A 237 -22.07 36.41 -4.06
C LEU A 237 -22.82 37.38 -4.99
N GLU A 238 -23.38 36.91 -6.12
CA GLU A 238 -24.18 37.73 -7.03
C GLU A 238 -25.46 38.26 -6.35
N LYS A 239 -26.09 37.51 -5.48
CA LYS A 239 -27.24 37.95 -4.68
C LYS A 239 -26.84 39.02 -3.67
N MET A 240 -25.68 38.89 -3.01
CA MET A 240 -25.12 39.90 -2.10
C MET A 240 -24.77 41.17 -2.87
N GLU A 241 -24.15 41.06 -4.07
CA GLU A 241 -23.78 42.20 -4.90
C GLU A 241 -25.03 43.08 -5.27
N LYS A 242 -26.16 42.44 -5.52
CA LYS A 242 -27.42 43.14 -5.84
C LYS A 242 -27.97 43.96 -4.68
N LYS A 243 -27.70 43.54 -3.45
CA LYS A 243 -28.17 44.20 -2.20
C LYS A 243 -27.15 45.17 -1.59
N ALA A 244 -25.90 45.10 -2.04
CA ALA A 244 -24.77 45.82 -1.47
C ALA A 244 -24.82 47.35 -1.76
N ILE A 245 -24.27 48.12 -0.82
CA ILE A 245 -23.97 49.55 -1.01
C ILE A 245 -22.80 49.75 -1.99
N SER A 246 -22.63 50.98 -2.50
CA SER A 246 -21.66 51.27 -3.57
C SER A 246 -20.22 50.80 -3.27
N LEU A 247 -19.73 50.93 -2.04
CA LEU A 247 -18.38 50.55 -1.66
C LEU A 247 -18.19 49.00 -1.64
N GLU A 248 -19.15 48.28 -1.04
CA GLU A 248 -19.16 46.82 -0.99
C GLU A 248 -19.32 46.16 -2.34
N LYS A 249 -20.08 46.84 -3.23
CA LYS A 249 -20.37 46.34 -4.58
C LYS A 249 -19.09 46.12 -5.42
N ASN A 250 -18.12 47.01 -5.30
CA ASN A 250 -16.85 46.86 -6.02
C ASN A 250 -16.06 45.65 -5.48
N THR A 251 -16.07 45.44 -4.18
CA THR A 251 -15.42 44.30 -3.53
C THR A 251 -16.04 42.98 -3.94
N LEU A 252 -17.39 42.89 -3.89
CA LEU A 252 -18.15 41.70 -4.33
C LEU A 252 -17.96 41.41 -5.81
N ARG A 253 -17.98 42.45 -6.66
CA ARG A 253 -17.76 42.31 -8.09
C ARG A 253 -16.38 41.77 -8.42
N SER A 254 -15.35 42.19 -7.68
CA SER A 254 -14.01 41.65 -7.84
C SER A 254 -13.98 40.14 -7.53
N LEU A 255 -14.61 39.68 -6.42
CA LEU A 255 -14.72 38.28 -6.05
C LEU A 255 -15.52 37.46 -7.07
N THR A 256 -16.69 37.98 -7.48
CA THR A 256 -17.56 37.36 -8.47
C THR A 256 -16.81 37.12 -9.79
N ASN A 257 -16.05 38.10 -10.28
CA ASN A 257 -15.29 37.98 -11.52
C ASN A 257 -14.17 36.94 -11.43
N ARG A 258 -13.45 36.85 -10.28
CA ARG A 258 -12.42 35.84 -10.08
C ARG A 258 -13.02 34.45 -9.99
N LEU A 259 -14.15 34.28 -9.28
CA LEU A 259 -14.81 32.96 -9.14
C LEU A 259 -15.43 32.48 -10.44
N LYS A 260 -15.84 33.36 -11.35
CA LYS A 260 -16.35 33.02 -12.70
C LYS A 260 -15.37 32.23 -13.53
N LEU A 261 -14.04 32.35 -13.29
CA LEU A 261 -13.04 31.54 -13.97
C LEU A 261 -13.17 30.03 -13.62
N TYR A 262 -13.68 29.73 -12.43
CA TYR A 262 -13.89 28.38 -11.93
C TYR A 262 -15.31 27.84 -12.17
N VAL A 263 -16.29 28.69 -12.44
CA VAL A 263 -17.67 28.25 -12.67
C VAL A 263 -18.00 28.06 -14.15
N GLY A 264 -17.61 29.00 -14.99
CA GLY A 264 -17.89 28.95 -16.43
C GLY A 264 -16.66 29.20 -17.31
N GLY A 265 -15.48 29.45 -16.70
CA GLY A 265 -14.23 29.73 -17.40
C GLY A 265 -13.37 28.47 -17.62
N VAL A 266 -12.08 28.71 -17.83
CA VAL A 266 -11.09 27.66 -18.15
C VAL A 266 -10.91 26.58 -17.06
N PHE A 267 -11.37 26.85 -15.84
CA PHE A 267 -11.25 25.95 -14.68
C PHE A 267 -12.60 25.36 -14.25
N SER A 268 -13.62 25.41 -15.12
CA SER A 268 -15.00 24.98 -14.84
C SER A 268 -15.14 23.49 -14.52
N PHE A 269 -14.12 22.68 -14.80
CA PHE A 269 -14.11 21.28 -14.40
C PHE A 269 -14.14 21.07 -12.88
N LEU A 270 -13.75 22.08 -12.06
CA LEU A 270 -13.87 22.06 -10.59
C LEU A 270 -15.29 22.38 -10.09
N ASN A 271 -16.19 22.82 -10.96
CA ASN A 271 -17.57 23.16 -10.63
C ASN A 271 -18.52 21.97 -10.88
N ARG A 272 -18.19 20.80 -10.34
CA ARG A 272 -18.97 19.58 -10.45
C ARG A 272 -18.90 18.80 -9.14
N HIS A 273 -19.80 17.84 -8.93
CA HIS A 273 -19.77 16.96 -7.75
C HIS A 273 -18.63 15.95 -7.82
N THR A 274 -18.10 15.56 -6.66
CA THR A 274 -17.06 14.52 -6.54
C THR A 274 -17.60 13.19 -7.05
N ASN A 275 -16.84 12.54 -7.92
CA ASN A 275 -17.19 11.22 -8.45
C ASN A 275 -16.11 10.16 -8.20
N ILE A 276 -15.24 10.39 -7.21
CA ILE A 276 -14.12 9.51 -6.87
C ILE A 276 -14.49 8.65 -5.68
N ASN A 277 -14.21 7.33 -5.80
CA ASN A 277 -14.25 6.42 -4.66
C ASN A 277 -12.82 6.12 -4.20
N PHE A 278 -12.50 6.41 -2.94
CA PHE A 278 -11.15 6.32 -2.35
C PHE A 278 -10.92 5.04 -1.54
N ASN A 279 -11.52 3.92 -1.91
CA ASN A 279 -11.48 2.68 -1.10
C ASN A 279 -10.33 1.72 -1.44
N ASN A 280 -9.33 2.16 -2.22
CA ASN A 280 -8.18 1.33 -2.58
C ASN A 280 -7.01 1.53 -1.59
N ASP A 281 -6.24 0.47 -1.34
CA ASP A 281 -5.04 0.53 -0.50
C ASP A 281 -3.83 1.17 -1.21
N PHE A 282 -3.89 1.29 -2.55
CA PHE A 282 -2.92 2.03 -3.34
C PHE A 282 -3.61 3.07 -4.22
N ILE A 283 -3.45 4.35 -3.89
CA ILE A 283 -4.04 5.48 -4.61
C ILE A 283 -2.92 6.34 -5.18
N CYS A 284 -3.01 6.68 -6.47
CA CYS A 284 -2.08 7.59 -7.13
C CYS A 284 -2.85 8.77 -7.75
N PHE A 285 -2.59 9.96 -7.25
CA PHE A 285 -3.08 11.21 -7.82
C PHE A 285 -2.13 11.66 -8.93
N ASP A 286 -2.49 11.40 -10.16
CA ASP A 286 -1.75 11.81 -11.34
C ASP A 286 -2.19 13.20 -11.79
N ILE A 287 -1.30 14.18 -11.63
CA ILE A 287 -1.52 15.59 -11.97
C ILE A 287 -0.57 16.07 -13.07
N GLY A 288 0.09 15.16 -13.79
CA GLY A 288 1.07 15.49 -14.83
C GLY A 288 0.50 16.38 -15.92
N ASN A 289 -0.69 16.09 -16.38
CA ASN A 289 -1.37 16.82 -17.46
C ASN A 289 -2.16 18.07 -16.99
N MET A 290 -2.03 18.46 -15.72
CA MET A 290 -2.73 19.61 -15.17
C MET A 290 -2.01 20.93 -15.53
N PRO A 291 -2.75 21.99 -15.95
CA PRO A 291 -2.16 23.31 -16.16
C PRO A 291 -1.48 23.84 -14.89
N LYS A 292 -0.33 24.50 -15.07
CA LYS A 292 0.48 25.02 -13.95
C LYS A 292 -0.30 25.94 -13.00
N GLN A 293 -1.27 26.72 -13.55
CA GLN A 293 -2.08 27.68 -12.79
C GLN A 293 -3.06 27.00 -11.81
N VAL A 294 -3.50 25.77 -12.09
CA VAL A 294 -4.49 25.04 -11.29
C VAL A 294 -3.83 24.00 -10.40
N LYS A 295 -2.59 23.58 -10.71
CA LYS A 295 -1.87 22.60 -9.89
C LYS A 295 -1.93 22.92 -8.40
N PRO A 296 -1.70 24.17 -7.94
CA PRO A 296 -1.78 24.51 -6.50
C PRO A 296 -3.14 24.18 -5.88
N THR A 297 -4.23 24.59 -6.53
CA THR A 297 -5.58 24.31 -6.06
C THR A 297 -5.84 22.80 -5.92
N ILE A 298 -5.43 22.03 -6.94
CA ILE A 298 -5.59 20.56 -6.92
C ILE A 298 -4.72 19.93 -5.83
N MET A 299 -3.48 20.38 -5.67
CA MET A 299 -2.58 19.89 -4.64
C MET A 299 -3.15 20.14 -3.25
N PHE A 300 -3.69 21.34 -3.01
CA PHE A 300 -4.36 21.67 -1.77
C PHE A 300 -5.52 20.71 -1.48
N LEU A 301 -6.38 20.46 -2.47
CA LEU A 301 -7.52 19.53 -2.34
C LEU A 301 -7.07 18.09 -2.05
N ILE A 302 -5.99 17.64 -2.69
CA ILE A 302 -5.42 16.31 -2.42
C ILE A 302 -4.88 16.25 -0.99
N LEU A 303 -4.15 17.27 -0.54
CA LEU A 303 -3.58 17.31 0.82
C LEU A 303 -4.68 17.40 1.88
N ASP A 304 -5.73 18.19 1.66
CA ASP A 304 -6.91 18.26 2.51
C ASP A 304 -7.58 16.89 2.65
N TYR A 305 -7.78 16.19 1.52
CA TYR A 305 -8.27 14.82 1.52
C TYR A 305 -7.35 13.86 2.29
N VAL A 306 -6.04 13.92 2.04
CA VAL A 306 -5.06 13.05 2.70
C VAL A 306 -5.06 13.30 4.21
N TYR A 307 -5.12 14.56 4.63
CA TYR A 307 -5.20 14.95 6.04
C TYR A 307 -6.43 14.37 6.73
N MET A 308 -7.58 14.43 6.08
CA MET A 308 -8.80 13.79 6.57
C MET A 308 -8.64 12.26 6.63
N LYS A 309 -8.15 11.65 5.52
CA LYS A 309 -7.99 10.20 5.44
C LYS A 309 -7.00 9.65 6.47
N MET A 310 -6.00 10.44 6.84
CA MET A 310 -5.06 10.11 7.89
C MET A 310 -5.77 9.84 9.23
N LYS A 311 -6.80 10.60 9.54
CA LYS A 311 -7.54 10.53 10.81
C LYS A 311 -8.55 9.38 10.87
N THR A 312 -8.96 8.78 9.76
CA THR A 312 -10.08 7.82 9.71
C THR A 312 -9.77 6.46 10.33
N ASP A 313 -8.53 5.98 10.25
CA ASP A 313 -8.10 4.70 10.83
C ASP A 313 -6.64 4.77 11.30
N LEU A 314 -6.21 3.79 12.11
CA LEU A 314 -4.83 3.69 12.61
C LEU A 314 -3.99 2.66 11.83
N LYS A 315 -4.42 2.22 10.65
CA LYS A 315 -3.60 1.35 9.80
C LYS A 315 -2.38 2.09 9.31
N ARG A 316 -1.30 1.34 9.04
CA ARG A 316 -0.08 1.91 8.47
C ARG A 316 -0.35 2.56 7.12
N LYS A 317 0.00 3.82 6.98
CA LYS A 317 -0.18 4.62 5.77
C LYS A 317 1.12 5.30 5.38
N LEU A 318 1.36 5.41 4.09
CA LEU A 318 2.50 6.13 3.52
C LEU A 318 1.99 7.13 2.48
N LEU A 319 2.30 8.41 2.69
CA LEU A 319 2.12 9.46 1.69
C LEU A 319 3.45 9.70 0.99
N VAL A 320 3.50 9.48 -0.31
CA VAL A 320 4.68 9.75 -1.15
C VAL A 320 4.38 10.96 -2.03
N ILE A 321 5.24 11.95 -1.97
CA ILE A 321 5.14 13.16 -2.79
C ILE A 321 6.40 13.29 -3.64
N ASP A 322 6.24 13.11 -4.93
CA ASP A 322 7.34 13.34 -5.87
C ASP A 322 7.42 14.82 -6.26
N GLU A 323 8.63 15.33 -6.53
CA GLU A 323 8.90 16.73 -6.82
C GLU A 323 8.31 17.71 -5.77
N ALA A 324 8.49 17.38 -4.49
CA ALA A 324 7.87 18.07 -3.35
C ALA A 324 8.21 19.57 -3.26
N TRP A 325 9.31 20.03 -3.89
CA TRP A 325 9.70 21.45 -3.89
C TRP A 325 8.61 22.38 -4.44
N THR A 326 7.80 21.87 -5.38
CA THR A 326 6.70 22.66 -5.97
C THR A 326 5.65 23.05 -4.93
N LEU A 327 5.48 22.24 -3.89
CA LEU A 327 4.57 22.46 -2.78
C LEU A 327 5.19 23.31 -1.68
N LEU A 328 6.47 23.07 -1.39
CA LEU A 328 7.17 23.75 -0.30
C LEU A 328 7.51 25.22 -0.63
N SER A 329 7.43 25.60 -1.90
CA SER A 329 7.69 26.97 -2.36
C SER A 329 6.55 27.96 -2.10
N ARG A 330 5.35 27.47 -1.73
CA ARG A 330 4.17 28.31 -1.47
C ARG A 330 3.71 28.17 -0.03
N ALA A 331 3.43 29.30 0.63
CA ALA A 331 3.14 29.32 2.05
C ALA A 331 1.88 28.52 2.44
N GLU A 332 0.83 28.60 1.62
CA GLU A 332 -0.46 27.98 1.89
C GLU A 332 -0.37 26.44 1.79
N GLU A 333 0.26 25.92 0.74
CA GLU A 333 0.45 24.47 0.55
C GLU A 333 1.46 23.91 1.56
N ALA A 334 2.49 24.68 1.84
CA ALA A 334 3.52 24.36 2.83
C ALA A 334 2.96 24.18 4.24
N SER A 335 1.93 24.96 4.62
CA SER A 335 1.28 24.85 5.93
C SER A 335 0.60 23.48 6.13
N TYR A 336 -0.05 22.91 5.10
CA TYR A 336 -0.66 21.58 5.14
C TYR A 336 0.40 20.47 5.31
N ILE A 337 1.49 20.55 4.54
CA ILE A 337 2.59 19.60 4.71
C ILE A 337 3.16 19.68 6.12
N PHE A 338 3.31 20.88 6.64
CA PHE A 338 3.78 21.11 8.00
C PHE A 338 2.87 20.48 9.06
N GLU A 339 1.54 20.62 8.92
CA GLU A 339 0.56 19.99 9.81
C GLU A 339 0.58 18.45 9.69
N ILE A 340 0.67 17.93 8.47
CA ILE A 340 0.80 16.47 8.24
C ILE A 340 2.07 15.95 8.92
N VAL A 341 3.22 16.58 8.68
CA VAL A 341 4.52 16.17 9.24
C VAL A 341 4.50 16.13 10.77
N LYS A 342 3.86 17.10 11.43
CA LYS A 342 3.77 17.16 12.88
C LYS A 342 2.79 16.14 13.49
N THR A 343 1.75 15.79 12.75
CA THR A 343 0.63 15.03 13.30
C THR A 343 0.56 13.59 12.84
N CYS A 344 1.16 13.25 11.69
CA CYS A 344 1.07 11.95 11.02
C CYS A 344 1.44 10.76 11.92
N ARG A 345 2.43 10.90 12.80
CA ARG A 345 2.83 9.87 13.76
C ARG A 345 1.67 9.37 14.62
N LYS A 346 0.79 10.29 15.09
CA LYS A 346 -0.38 9.93 15.92
C LYS A 346 -1.37 9.02 15.20
N PHE A 347 -1.35 9.05 13.87
CA PHE A 347 -2.28 8.32 13.01
C PHE A 347 -1.61 7.17 12.25
N ASN A 348 -0.40 6.77 12.68
CA ASN A 348 0.38 5.70 12.06
C ASN A 348 0.62 5.93 10.55
N MET A 349 0.91 7.17 10.19
CA MET A 349 1.19 7.60 8.84
C MET A 349 2.62 8.11 8.73
N GLY A 350 3.31 7.77 7.66
CA GLY A 350 4.62 8.31 7.26
C GLY A 350 4.48 9.19 6.03
N LEU A 351 5.27 10.25 5.98
CA LEU A 351 5.43 11.11 4.81
C LEU A 351 6.79 10.83 4.18
N PHE A 352 6.82 10.57 2.88
CA PHE A 352 8.06 10.41 2.11
C PHE A 352 8.13 11.45 0.99
N LEU A 353 8.97 12.45 1.18
CA LEU A 353 9.18 13.53 0.23
C LEU A 353 10.38 13.22 -0.67
N ILE A 354 10.21 13.45 -1.95
CA ILE A 354 11.23 13.17 -2.95
C ILE A 354 11.53 14.46 -3.71
N ASN A 355 12.81 14.81 -3.79
CA ASN A 355 13.23 16.03 -4.45
C ASN A 355 14.55 15.89 -5.21
N GLN A 356 14.69 16.66 -6.29
CA GLN A 356 15.94 16.77 -7.05
C GLN A 356 16.80 17.93 -6.58
N GLU A 357 16.19 18.98 -6.05
CA GLU A 357 16.87 20.20 -5.62
C GLU A 357 16.92 20.29 -4.10
N VAL A 358 18.11 20.31 -3.56
CA VAL A 358 18.36 20.45 -2.10
C VAL A 358 18.02 21.87 -1.63
N GLU A 359 18.42 22.87 -2.40
CA GLU A 359 18.24 24.30 -2.07
C GLU A 359 16.78 24.68 -1.84
N GLY A 360 15.85 24.15 -2.64
CA GLY A 360 14.42 24.43 -2.50
C GLY A 360 13.84 23.97 -1.16
N ILE A 361 14.41 22.92 -0.56
CA ILE A 361 14.01 22.43 0.78
C ILE A 361 14.69 23.28 1.86
N LEU A 362 15.99 23.53 1.75
CA LEU A 362 16.76 24.20 2.79
C LEU A 362 16.37 25.67 2.97
N ASN A 363 16.00 26.34 1.88
CA ASN A 363 15.68 27.77 1.89
C ASN A 363 14.24 28.08 2.30
N SER A 364 13.34 27.08 2.34
CA SER A 364 11.96 27.28 2.80
C SER A 364 11.79 26.95 4.30
N GLN A 365 10.92 27.69 5.00
CA GLN A 365 10.58 27.40 6.39
C GLN A 365 9.94 26.01 6.54
N ALA A 366 9.07 25.65 5.61
CA ALA A 366 8.41 24.35 5.59
C ALA A 366 9.41 23.21 5.33
N GLY A 367 10.36 23.40 4.41
CA GLY A 367 11.40 22.41 4.14
C GLY A 367 12.31 22.16 5.35
N ARG A 368 12.71 23.21 6.07
CA ARG A 368 13.43 23.05 7.34
C ARG A 368 12.63 22.29 8.40
N SER A 369 11.32 22.54 8.46
CA SER A 369 10.44 21.80 9.39
C SER A 369 10.30 20.33 9.00
N VAL A 370 10.24 20.02 7.70
CA VAL A 370 10.24 18.64 7.21
C VAL A 370 11.54 17.95 7.60
N LEU A 371 12.69 18.58 7.38
CA LEU A 371 13.99 18.04 7.77
C LEU A 371 14.07 17.75 9.26
N ALA A 372 13.66 18.69 10.09
CA ALA A 372 13.68 18.56 11.55
C ALA A 372 12.74 17.46 12.09
N ASN A 373 11.75 17.05 11.30
CA ASN A 373 10.77 16.00 11.64
C ASN A 373 10.89 14.75 10.76
N SER A 374 12.00 14.55 10.08
CA SER A 374 12.29 13.34 9.31
C SER A 374 13.28 12.46 10.05
N SER A 375 12.90 11.20 10.31
CA SER A 375 13.76 10.23 11.00
C SER A 375 14.65 9.45 10.06
N TYR A 376 14.40 9.49 8.75
CA TYR A 376 15.29 8.87 7.77
C TYR A 376 15.45 9.75 6.53
N THR A 377 16.64 9.69 5.93
CA THR A 377 16.95 10.41 4.69
C THR A 377 17.75 9.50 3.77
N ILE A 378 17.34 9.43 2.51
CA ILE A 378 18.07 8.73 1.45
C ILE A 378 18.76 9.79 0.59
N LEU A 379 20.07 9.81 0.63
CA LEU A 379 20.90 10.67 -0.22
C LEU A 379 21.48 9.81 -1.34
N LEU A 380 20.96 9.93 -2.55
CA LEU A 380 21.59 9.33 -3.73
C LEU A 380 22.65 10.28 -4.29
N ARG A 381 23.29 9.90 -5.40
CA ARG A 381 24.35 10.71 -6.03
C ARG A 381 24.02 12.20 -6.08
N GLN A 382 24.97 13.02 -5.68
CA GLN A 382 24.87 14.48 -5.66
C GLN A 382 25.83 15.13 -6.67
N LYS A 383 25.54 16.39 -7.05
CA LYS A 383 26.43 17.18 -7.92
C LYS A 383 27.42 18.00 -7.08
N PRO A 384 28.63 18.32 -7.64
CA PRO A 384 29.61 19.16 -6.95
C PRO A 384 29.05 20.51 -6.50
N ALA A 385 28.11 21.09 -7.25
CA ALA A 385 27.55 22.41 -6.95
C ALA A 385 26.76 22.47 -5.62
N VAL A 386 26.19 21.35 -5.18
CA VAL A 386 25.31 21.32 -3.99
C VAL A 386 25.87 20.47 -2.85
N ILE A 387 26.98 19.76 -3.08
CA ILE A 387 27.50 18.77 -2.12
C ILE A 387 27.94 19.38 -0.79
N GLU A 388 28.48 20.61 -0.80
CA GLU A 388 28.93 21.27 0.43
C GLU A 388 27.77 21.64 1.34
N GLU A 389 26.64 22.07 0.75
CA GLU A 389 25.41 22.36 1.48
C GLU A 389 24.80 21.08 2.03
N VAL A 390 24.77 20.01 1.26
CA VAL A 390 24.33 18.68 1.69
C VAL A 390 25.19 18.17 2.86
N GLN A 391 26.52 18.25 2.72
CA GLN A 391 27.45 17.85 3.77
C GLN A 391 27.20 18.61 5.08
N LYS A 392 27.04 19.92 5.00
CA LYS A 392 26.79 20.77 6.17
C LYS A 392 25.43 20.46 6.82
N THR A 393 24.38 20.29 6.01
CA THR A 393 23.00 20.08 6.50
C THR A 393 22.83 18.72 7.17
N PHE A 394 23.42 17.69 6.60
CA PHE A 394 23.29 16.31 7.08
C PHE A 394 24.50 15.85 7.91
N HIS A 395 25.39 16.76 8.27
CA HIS A 395 26.59 16.51 9.08
C HIS A 395 27.46 15.35 8.55
N LEU A 396 27.60 15.26 7.22
CA LEU A 396 28.35 14.19 6.58
C LEU A 396 29.85 14.33 6.77
N SER A 397 30.53 13.21 6.98
CA SER A 397 32.00 13.15 6.95
C SER A 397 32.55 13.42 5.54
N ASN A 398 33.85 13.73 5.44
CA ASN A 398 34.51 13.89 4.14
C ASN A 398 34.46 12.60 3.30
N VAL A 399 34.48 11.43 3.93
CA VAL A 399 34.37 10.13 3.25
C VAL A 399 32.99 9.97 2.61
N GLU A 400 31.92 10.27 3.36
CA GLU A 400 30.55 10.24 2.87
C GLU A 400 30.30 11.26 1.75
N ARG A 401 30.89 12.46 1.87
CA ARG A 401 30.84 13.47 0.81
C ARG A 401 31.43 12.94 -0.50
N VAL A 402 32.61 12.33 -0.44
CA VAL A 402 33.24 11.73 -1.62
C VAL A 402 32.40 10.57 -2.15
N ALA A 403 31.87 9.72 -1.28
CA ALA A 403 30.98 8.62 -1.67
C ALA A 403 29.78 9.12 -2.47
N LEU A 404 29.10 10.20 -2.05
CA LEU A 404 27.96 10.78 -2.77
C LEU A 404 28.33 11.39 -4.13
N LEU A 405 29.54 11.95 -4.27
CA LEU A 405 30.03 12.50 -5.54
C LEU A 405 30.35 11.41 -6.55
N THR A 406 30.86 10.27 -6.08
CA THR A 406 31.32 9.14 -6.91
C THR A 406 30.31 8.02 -7.03
N ALA A 407 29.17 8.13 -6.36
CA ALA A 407 28.11 7.12 -6.33
C ALA A 407 27.61 6.78 -7.74
N GLY A 408 27.40 5.51 -8.00
CA GLY A 408 26.72 5.01 -9.18
C GLY A 408 25.22 5.27 -9.15
N VAL A 409 24.51 4.83 -10.20
CA VAL A 409 23.05 4.89 -10.23
C VAL A 409 22.47 3.93 -9.19
N GLY A 410 21.61 4.43 -8.30
CA GLY A 410 21.03 3.65 -7.21
C GLY A 410 21.99 3.44 -6.03
N GLU A 411 23.09 4.16 -5.97
CA GLU A 411 24.01 4.17 -4.84
C GLU A 411 23.96 5.51 -4.10
N GLY A 412 24.20 5.47 -2.78
CA GLY A 412 24.14 6.65 -1.95
C GLY A 412 24.36 6.37 -0.48
N ILE A 413 23.72 7.14 0.38
CA ILE A 413 23.78 7.02 1.85
C ILE A 413 22.38 7.02 2.40
N LEU A 414 22.12 6.12 3.32
CA LEU A 414 20.92 6.08 4.15
C LEU A 414 21.26 6.61 5.54
N LEU A 415 20.59 7.66 5.93
CA LEU A 415 20.61 8.22 7.27
C LEU A 415 19.34 7.79 7.98
N MET A 416 19.44 7.20 9.17
CA MET A 416 18.30 6.85 10.02
C MET A 416 18.60 7.25 11.45
N GLU A 417 17.87 8.27 11.94
CA GLU A 417 18.14 8.89 13.24
C GLU A 417 19.62 9.33 13.30
N ASP A 418 20.42 8.76 14.20
CA ASP A 418 21.84 9.09 14.37
C ASP A 418 22.79 8.13 13.61
N GLU A 419 22.24 7.14 12.89
CA GLU A 419 23.04 6.13 12.17
C GLU A 419 23.14 6.44 10.67
N HIS A 420 24.35 6.31 10.13
CA HIS A 420 24.64 6.48 8.70
C HIS A 420 25.14 5.16 8.12
N SER A 421 24.70 4.82 6.92
CA SER A 421 25.20 3.67 6.17
C SER A 421 25.23 3.96 4.68
N GLU A 422 26.29 3.54 4.00
CA GLU A 422 26.26 3.48 2.54
C GLU A 422 25.11 2.57 2.10
N LEU A 423 24.43 2.94 1.02
CA LEU A 423 23.26 2.27 0.48
C LEU A 423 23.46 1.97 -0.99
N LYS A 424 23.25 0.71 -1.36
CA LYS A 424 23.11 0.26 -2.74
C LYS A 424 21.72 -0.33 -2.93
N ILE A 425 20.93 0.31 -3.78
CA ILE A 425 19.59 -0.15 -4.13
C ILE A 425 19.70 -1.40 -5.01
N VAL A 426 19.08 -2.48 -4.56
CA VAL A 426 19.04 -3.75 -5.28
C VAL A 426 17.59 -4.20 -5.42
N ALA A 427 17.20 -4.57 -6.63
CA ALA A 427 15.90 -5.15 -6.93
C ALA A 427 16.07 -6.57 -7.47
N SER A 428 15.13 -7.44 -7.20
CA SER A 428 15.03 -8.73 -7.88
C SER A 428 14.69 -8.54 -9.36
N SER A 429 14.90 -9.57 -10.17
CA SER A 429 14.56 -9.50 -11.60
C SER A 429 13.08 -9.23 -11.85
N GLU A 430 12.21 -9.69 -10.95
CA GLU A 430 10.77 -9.45 -11.02
C GLU A 430 10.40 -8.02 -10.61
N GLU A 431 10.98 -7.50 -9.51
CA GLU A 431 10.82 -6.10 -9.13
C GLU A 431 11.33 -5.18 -10.24
N HIS A 432 12.52 -5.46 -10.80
CA HIS A 432 13.12 -4.65 -11.86
C HIS A 432 12.19 -4.49 -13.07
N LYS A 433 11.61 -5.58 -13.57
CA LYS A 433 10.63 -5.56 -14.68
C LYS A 433 9.40 -4.67 -14.38
N GLN A 434 9.10 -4.47 -13.11
CA GLN A 434 7.92 -3.71 -12.68
C GLN A 434 8.17 -2.22 -12.56
N ILE A 435 9.40 -1.84 -12.19
CA ILE A 435 9.76 -0.48 -11.78
C ILE A 435 10.70 0.21 -12.75
N THR A 436 11.26 -0.52 -13.73
CA THR A 436 12.18 0.06 -14.71
C THR A 436 11.61 1.31 -15.38
N THR A 437 12.45 2.31 -15.55
CA THR A 437 12.15 3.56 -16.25
C THR A 437 12.95 3.68 -17.54
N ASN A 438 13.74 2.65 -17.86
CA ASN A 438 14.54 2.63 -19.08
C ASN A 438 13.62 2.43 -20.31
N ALA A 439 13.63 3.42 -21.20
CA ALA A 439 12.80 3.40 -22.40
C ALA A 439 13.10 2.18 -23.30
N ASP A 440 14.38 1.80 -23.41
CA ASP A 440 14.79 0.64 -24.23
C ASP A 440 14.32 -0.69 -23.65
N GLU A 441 14.23 -0.79 -22.31
CA GLU A 441 13.71 -1.97 -21.63
C GLU A 441 12.18 -2.01 -21.70
N LEU A 442 11.52 -0.85 -21.59
CA LEU A 442 10.06 -0.71 -21.73
C LEU A 442 9.60 -1.03 -23.16
N LEU A 443 10.45 -0.75 -24.17
CA LEU A 443 10.19 -1.11 -25.57
C LEU A 443 10.43 -2.61 -25.86
N LYS A 444 11.34 -3.25 -25.11
CA LYS A 444 11.63 -4.69 -25.22
C LYS A 444 10.64 -5.56 -24.44
N VAL A 445 10.03 -5.04 -23.38
CA VAL A 445 8.78 -5.60 -22.88
C VAL A 445 7.80 -5.37 -24.01
N GLU A 446 7.48 -6.43 -24.78
CA GLU A 446 6.44 -6.36 -25.81
C GLU A 446 5.31 -5.52 -25.22
N PRO A 447 4.81 -4.49 -25.95
CA PRO A 447 3.57 -3.89 -25.54
C PRO A 447 2.66 -5.10 -25.40
N GLU A 448 2.21 -5.43 -24.18
CA GLU A 448 0.98 -6.19 -24.06
C GLU A 448 0.10 -5.49 -25.06
N LYS A 449 -0.14 -6.17 -26.19
CA LYS A 449 -0.95 -5.65 -27.27
C LYS A 449 -2.11 -4.99 -26.54
N GLU A 450 -2.13 -3.66 -26.49
CA GLU A 450 -3.41 -3.00 -26.42
C GLU A 450 -4.14 -3.67 -27.55
N ILE A 451 -4.86 -4.72 -27.22
CA ILE A 451 -5.92 -5.20 -28.04
C ILE A 451 -6.80 -3.94 -28.11
N LYS A 452 -6.54 -3.11 -29.13
CA LYS A 452 -7.58 -2.24 -29.67
C LYS A 452 -8.72 -3.20 -29.86
N GLY A 453 -9.57 -3.24 -28.82
CA GLY A 453 -10.61 -4.22 -28.75
C GLY A 453 -11.45 -4.06 -30.01
N LYS A 454 -11.44 -5.08 -30.86
CA LYS A 454 -12.74 -5.58 -31.21
C LYS A 454 -13.50 -5.58 -29.91
N MET A 455 -14.59 -4.83 -29.81
CA MET A 455 -15.57 -5.02 -28.76
C MET A 455 -15.94 -6.50 -28.78
N VAL A 456 -15.20 -7.31 -28.03
CA VAL A 456 -15.56 -8.68 -27.77
C VAL A 456 -16.70 -8.51 -26.77
N ASN A 457 -17.90 -8.81 -27.20
CA ASN A 457 -19.06 -8.89 -26.33
C ASN A 457 -18.83 -10.05 -25.35
N VAL A 458 -18.01 -9.79 -24.32
CA VAL A 458 -17.82 -10.72 -23.22
C VAL A 458 -19.10 -10.69 -22.40
N LYS A 459 -19.93 -11.70 -22.55
CA LYS A 459 -21.20 -11.85 -21.81
C LYS A 459 -20.99 -12.42 -20.40
N VAL A 460 -19.76 -12.89 -20.09
CA VAL A 460 -19.49 -13.52 -18.79
C VAL A 460 -19.41 -12.48 -17.67
N ASP A 461 -20.19 -12.73 -16.62
CA ASP A 461 -20.18 -11.92 -15.41
C ASP A 461 -19.02 -12.33 -14.47
N ALA A 462 -17.93 -11.57 -14.50
CA ALA A 462 -16.77 -11.80 -13.64
C ALA A 462 -17.04 -11.55 -12.13
N SER A 463 -18.22 -11.09 -11.73
CA SER A 463 -18.64 -11.02 -10.32
C SER A 463 -18.99 -12.42 -9.77
N GLN A 464 -19.47 -13.32 -10.61
CA GLN A 464 -19.58 -14.74 -10.31
C GLN A 464 -18.19 -15.35 -10.23
N ARG A 465 -17.95 -16.15 -9.19
CA ARG A 465 -16.60 -16.66 -8.88
C ARG A 465 -16.33 -18.08 -9.39
N VAL A 466 -17.35 -18.72 -9.98
CA VAL A 466 -17.29 -20.09 -10.53
C VAL A 466 -17.99 -20.10 -11.87
N HIS A 467 -17.29 -20.54 -12.92
CA HIS A 467 -17.83 -20.67 -14.28
C HIS A 467 -17.47 -22.03 -14.84
N LEU A 468 -18.38 -22.65 -15.56
CA LEU A 468 -18.11 -23.91 -16.25
C LEU A 468 -17.39 -23.66 -17.58
N SER A 469 -16.23 -24.25 -17.78
CA SER A 469 -15.34 -23.97 -18.93
C SER A 469 -16.01 -24.25 -20.29
N LYS A 470 -16.90 -25.23 -20.39
CA LYS A 470 -17.59 -25.55 -21.65
C LYS A 470 -18.61 -24.51 -22.10
N ASP A 471 -19.11 -23.67 -21.18
CA ASP A 471 -20.12 -22.65 -21.45
C ASP A 471 -19.47 -21.30 -21.86
N LEU A 472 -18.14 -21.27 -21.90
CA LEU A 472 -17.35 -20.08 -22.17
C LEU A 472 -16.68 -20.18 -23.56
N SER A 473 -16.71 -19.08 -24.31
CA SER A 473 -15.88 -18.90 -25.49
C SER A 473 -14.40 -18.78 -25.13
N GLU A 474 -13.50 -18.98 -26.08
CA GLU A 474 -12.04 -18.84 -25.83
C GLU A 474 -11.67 -17.43 -25.36
N ASP A 475 -12.34 -16.40 -25.88
CA ASP A 475 -12.15 -15.01 -25.49
C ASP A 475 -12.60 -14.76 -24.02
N GLU A 476 -13.70 -15.39 -23.60
CA GLU A 476 -14.19 -15.30 -22.21
C GLU A 476 -13.29 -16.07 -21.23
N LYS A 477 -12.74 -17.20 -21.63
CA LYS A 477 -11.74 -17.94 -20.84
C LYS A 477 -10.48 -17.09 -20.64
N GLU A 478 -9.97 -16.48 -21.71
CA GLU A 478 -8.80 -15.59 -21.63
C GLU A 478 -9.09 -14.37 -20.74
N TYR A 479 -10.30 -13.82 -20.84
CA TYR A 479 -10.75 -12.72 -19.98
C TYR A 479 -10.78 -13.12 -18.49
N LEU A 480 -11.31 -14.31 -18.16
CA LEU A 480 -11.36 -14.81 -16.78
C LEU A 480 -9.96 -15.11 -16.23
N ILE A 481 -9.05 -15.68 -17.02
CA ILE A 481 -7.65 -15.88 -16.63
C ILE A 481 -6.99 -14.53 -16.28
N LYS A 482 -7.18 -13.51 -17.13
CA LYS A 482 -6.68 -12.15 -16.88
C LYS A 482 -7.28 -11.50 -15.63
N LYS A 483 -8.48 -11.92 -15.24
CA LYS A 483 -9.14 -11.51 -14.00
C LYS A 483 -8.71 -12.32 -12.77
N GLY A 484 -7.77 -13.27 -12.92
CA GLY A 484 -7.19 -14.06 -11.83
C GLY A 484 -8.02 -15.29 -11.45
N PHE A 485 -8.81 -15.83 -12.37
CA PHE A 485 -9.45 -17.14 -12.22
C PHE A 485 -8.45 -18.24 -12.52
N GLY A 486 -8.42 -19.28 -11.66
CA GLY A 486 -7.69 -20.52 -11.89
C GLY A 486 -8.57 -21.56 -12.57
N GLU A 487 -7.98 -22.37 -13.44
CA GLU A 487 -8.66 -23.45 -14.13
C GLU A 487 -8.42 -24.77 -13.38
N GLU A 488 -9.50 -25.39 -12.86
CA GLU A 488 -9.44 -26.62 -12.07
C GLU A 488 -10.56 -27.60 -12.44
N PHE A 489 -10.31 -28.91 -12.19
CA PHE A 489 -11.29 -29.96 -12.44
C PHE A 489 -12.08 -30.27 -11.19
N PHE A 490 -13.41 -30.16 -11.28
CA PHE A 490 -14.32 -30.49 -10.19
C PHE A 490 -15.48 -31.37 -10.67
N LYS A 491 -16.03 -32.16 -9.74
CA LYS A 491 -17.26 -32.92 -9.95
C LYS A 491 -18.43 -32.16 -9.32
N SER A 492 -19.37 -31.71 -10.15
CA SER A 492 -20.60 -31.07 -9.71
C SER A 492 -21.58 -32.07 -9.05
N VAL A 493 -22.46 -31.59 -8.17
CA VAL A 493 -23.57 -32.39 -7.61
C VAL A 493 -24.51 -32.87 -8.70
N SER A 494 -24.66 -32.11 -9.77
CA SER A 494 -25.54 -32.42 -10.92
C SER A 494 -24.89 -33.32 -11.94
N SER A 495 -23.56 -33.36 -12.06
CA SER A 495 -22.81 -34.12 -13.06
C SER A 495 -22.26 -35.44 -12.52
N GLU A 496 -22.17 -36.45 -13.38
CA GLU A 496 -21.52 -37.73 -13.03
C GLU A 496 -20.01 -37.71 -13.31
N ARG A 497 -19.54 -36.81 -14.15
CA ARG A 497 -18.14 -36.68 -14.58
C ARG A 497 -17.49 -35.44 -13.97
N GLN A 498 -16.16 -35.45 -13.91
CA GLN A 498 -15.40 -34.24 -13.63
C GLN A 498 -15.40 -33.34 -14.85
N GLU A 499 -15.65 -32.07 -14.63
CA GLU A 499 -15.65 -31.03 -15.65
C GLU A 499 -14.69 -29.92 -15.25
N LYS A 500 -14.25 -29.13 -16.20
CA LYS A 500 -13.31 -28.04 -16.04
C LYS A 500 -14.04 -26.75 -15.65
N TYR A 501 -13.60 -26.08 -14.60
CA TYR A 501 -14.20 -24.86 -14.10
C TYR A 501 -13.15 -23.78 -13.94
N PHE A 502 -13.53 -22.54 -14.18
CA PHE A 502 -12.78 -21.35 -13.81
C PHE A 502 -13.25 -20.89 -12.43
N VAL A 503 -12.32 -20.87 -11.45
CA VAL A 503 -12.64 -20.58 -10.05
C VAL A 503 -11.72 -19.49 -9.53
N LYS A 504 -12.28 -18.50 -8.83
CA LYS A 504 -11.53 -17.42 -8.18
C LYS A 504 -11.82 -17.40 -6.69
N PRO A 505 -11.04 -18.11 -5.85
CA PRO A 505 -11.22 -18.11 -4.41
C PRO A 505 -10.96 -16.74 -3.81
N ARG A 506 -11.53 -16.49 -2.64
CA ARG A 506 -11.26 -15.30 -1.83
C ARG A 506 -9.97 -15.49 -1.03
N PHE A 507 -9.44 -14.41 -0.49
CA PHE A 507 -8.30 -14.49 0.44
C PHE A 507 -8.66 -15.41 1.63
N ASN A 508 -7.80 -16.38 1.94
CA ASN A 508 -8.01 -17.45 2.95
C ASN A 508 -9.07 -18.50 2.62
N GLU A 509 -9.54 -18.60 1.38
CA GLU A 509 -10.47 -19.63 0.92
C GLU A 509 -9.78 -20.54 -0.11
N THR A 510 -10.05 -21.86 -0.10
CA THR A 510 -9.55 -22.77 -1.14
C THR A 510 -10.53 -22.85 -2.31
N SER A 511 -10.02 -23.06 -3.55
CA SER A 511 -10.87 -23.26 -4.73
C SER A 511 -11.92 -24.35 -4.52
N LYS A 512 -11.53 -25.43 -3.82
CA LYS A 512 -12.41 -26.55 -3.52
C LYS A 512 -13.55 -26.17 -2.56
N HIS A 513 -13.27 -25.37 -1.53
CA HIS A 513 -14.29 -24.87 -0.62
C HIS A 513 -15.30 -23.99 -1.37
N LEU A 514 -14.80 -22.99 -2.09
CA LEU A 514 -15.64 -22.08 -2.89
C LEU A 514 -16.49 -22.83 -3.90
N PHE A 515 -15.89 -23.77 -4.67
CA PHE A 515 -16.60 -24.56 -5.66
C PHE A 515 -17.75 -25.37 -5.03
N VAL A 516 -17.48 -26.09 -3.93
CA VAL A 516 -18.50 -26.91 -3.26
C VAL A 516 -19.62 -26.05 -2.71
N THR A 517 -19.33 -24.92 -2.09
CA THR A 517 -20.31 -23.98 -1.57
C THR A 517 -21.22 -23.45 -2.69
N TYR A 518 -20.63 -22.98 -3.78
CA TYR A 518 -21.38 -22.49 -4.95
C TYR A 518 -22.22 -23.57 -5.60
N ASN A 519 -21.68 -24.77 -5.77
CA ASN A 519 -22.36 -25.86 -6.43
C ASN A 519 -23.56 -26.41 -5.62
N ILE A 520 -23.48 -26.40 -4.28
CA ILE A 520 -24.61 -26.72 -3.42
C ILE A 520 -25.71 -25.65 -3.56
N ALA A 521 -25.32 -24.39 -3.54
CA ALA A 521 -26.28 -23.29 -3.68
C ALA A 521 -26.99 -23.33 -5.04
N GLU A 522 -26.25 -23.54 -6.12
CA GLU A 522 -26.78 -23.69 -7.47
C GLU A 522 -27.77 -24.86 -7.58
N PHE A 523 -27.41 -26.00 -6.98
CA PHE A 523 -28.31 -27.17 -6.95
C PHE A 523 -29.60 -26.89 -6.21
N LEU A 524 -29.55 -26.18 -5.07
CA LEU A 524 -30.74 -25.83 -4.29
C LEU A 524 -31.62 -24.80 -5.03
N MET A 525 -30.99 -23.76 -5.61
CA MET A 525 -31.68 -22.74 -6.40
C MET A 525 -32.34 -23.32 -7.66
N ALA A 526 -31.68 -24.25 -8.34
CA ALA A 526 -32.27 -24.99 -9.48
C ALA A 526 -33.48 -25.85 -9.10
N ASN A 527 -33.74 -26.07 -7.81
CA ASN A 527 -34.91 -26.76 -7.26
C ASN A 527 -35.85 -25.83 -6.48
N ASP A 528 -35.90 -24.55 -6.82
CA ASP A 528 -36.78 -23.51 -6.29
C ASP A 528 -36.62 -23.24 -4.78
N ILE A 529 -35.44 -23.53 -4.22
CA ILE A 529 -35.09 -23.19 -2.84
C ILE A 529 -34.24 -21.93 -2.82
N ARG A 530 -34.72 -20.87 -2.18
CA ARG A 530 -33.96 -19.61 -2.01
C ARG A 530 -32.83 -19.82 -1.04
N VAL A 531 -31.62 -19.43 -1.44
CA VAL A 531 -30.37 -19.66 -0.68
C VAL A 531 -29.66 -18.33 -0.42
N GLU A 532 -29.12 -18.18 0.78
CA GLU A 532 -28.21 -17.08 1.16
C GLU A 532 -26.82 -17.64 1.42
N LEU A 533 -25.80 -16.99 0.83
CA LEU A 533 -24.39 -17.32 1.00
C LEU A 533 -23.70 -16.31 1.91
N PHE A 534 -22.91 -16.79 2.87
CA PHE A 534 -22.17 -15.94 3.79
C PHE A 534 -20.68 -16.24 3.77
N VAL A 535 -19.86 -15.26 4.15
CA VAL A 535 -18.38 -15.31 4.07
C VAL A 535 -17.72 -15.20 5.45
N THR A 536 -18.49 -14.91 6.50
CA THR A 536 -17.96 -14.54 7.82
C THR A 536 -18.50 -15.48 8.93
N LYS A 537 -18.84 -14.93 10.08
CA LYS A 537 -19.28 -15.70 11.27
C LYS A 537 -20.58 -16.54 11.11
N LYS A 538 -21.32 -16.36 10.03
CA LYS A 538 -22.52 -17.16 9.71
C LYS A 538 -22.14 -18.41 8.91
N PRO A 539 -23.02 -19.44 8.87
CA PRO A 539 -22.80 -20.63 8.04
C PRO A 539 -22.62 -20.29 6.56
N ASP A 540 -21.83 -21.10 5.84
CA ASP A 540 -21.54 -20.85 4.42
C ASP A 540 -22.80 -20.75 3.56
N ILE A 541 -23.81 -21.59 3.84
CA ILE A 541 -25.06 -21.67 3.11
C ILE A 541 -26.23 -21.71 4.10
N VAL A 542 -27.20 -20.81 3.94
CA VAL A 542 -28.43 -20.77 4.72
C VAL A 542 -29.62 -20.76 3.77
N PHE A 543 -30.69 -21.53 4.10
CA PHE A 543 -31.90 -21.55 3.33
C PHE A 543 -33.08 -21.92 4.21
N GLU A 544 -34.30 -21.67 3.74
CA GLU A 544 -35.54 -21.93 4.45
C GLU A 544 -36.43 -22.88 3.67
N VAL A 545 -36.98 -23.90 4.36
CA VAL A 545 -37.93 -24.86 3.81
C VAL A 545 -39.03 -25.13 4.84
N GLY A 546 -40.28 -24.89 4.47
CA GLY A 546 -41.43 -25.12 5.35
C GLY A 546 -41.38 -24.30 6.64
N GLY A 547 -40.95 -23.05 6.60
CA GLY A 547 -40.82 -22.17 7.77
C GLY A 547 -39.68 -22.55 8.73
N LYS A 548 -38.83 -23.50 8.37
CA LYS A 548 -37.66 -23.91 9.16
C LYS A 548 -36.39 -23.48 8.49
N LYS A 549 -35.45 -22.90 9.27
CA LYS A 549 -34.11 -22.47 8.80
C LYS A 549 -33.13 -23.62 8.83
N TYR A 550 -32.47 -23.83 7.72
CA TYR A 550 -31.41 -24.82 7.52
C TYR A 550 -30.08 -24.16 7.30
N ALA A 551 -28.97 -24.82 7.73
CA ALA A 551 -27.63 -24.37 7.48
C ALA A 551 -26.74 -25.51 6.98
N ILE A 552 -25.80 -25.18 6.07
CA ILE A 552 -24.77 -26.09 5.60
C ILE A 552 -23.41 -25.39 5.78
N GLU A 553 -22.48 -26.11 6.37
CA GLU A 553 -21.10 -25.70 6.54
C GLU A 553 -20.18 -26.58 5.68
N VAL A 554 -19.39 -25.99 4.85
CA VAL A 554 -18.42 -26.68 3.98
C VAL A 554 -17.05 -26.67 4.64
N GLU A 555 -16.50 -27.85 4.92
CA GLU A 555 -15.27 -27.99 5.71
C GLU A 555 -14.16 -28.73 4.94
N THR A 556 -12.98 -28.14 4.88
CA THR A 556 -11.77 -28.75 4.27
C THR A 556 -10.89 -29.48 5.29
N GLY A 557 -11.23 -29.33 6.58
CA GLY A 557 -10.53 -29.94 7.69
C GLY A 557 -9.44 -29.09 8.33
N ALA A 558 -9.32 -27.84 7.95
CA ALA A 558 -8.38 -26.90 8.57
C ALA A 558 -8.78 -26.54 10.02
N VAL A 559 -10.09 -26.50 10.32
CA VAL A 559 -10.61 -26.10 11.63
C VAL A 559 -10.44 -27.19 12.71
N LEU A 560 -10.15 -28.45 12.34
CA LEU A 560 -9.90 -29.53 13.28
C LEU A 560 -8.69 -29.32 14.19
N SER A 561 -7.78 -28.43 13.83
CA SER A 561 -6.65 -28.01 14.68
C SER A 561 -7.06 -27.01 15.77
N LYS A 562 -8.28 -26.42 15.68
CA LYS A 562 -8.82 -25.40 16.60
C LYS A 562 -10.15 -25.85 17.16
N VAL A 563 -10.15 -26.94 17.96
CA VAL A 563 -11.36 -27.62 18.46
C VAL A 563 -12.32 -26.67 19.19
N LYS A 564 -11.81 -25.77 20.02
CA LYS A 564 -12.65 -24.78 20.74
C LYS A 564 -13.49 -23.91 19.79
N ASN A 565 -12.90 -23.44 18.70
CA ASN A 565 -13.62 -22.64 17.72
C ASN A 565 -14.71 -23.45 17.01
N LEU A 566 -14.48 -24.75 16.81
CA LEU A 566 -15.46 -25.64 16.21
C LEU A 566 -16.64 -25.90 17.17
N GLU A 567 -16.37 -26.07 18.46
CA GLU A 567 -17.40 -26.23 19.49
C GLU A 567 -18.29 -24.98 19.63
N GLU A 568 -17.68 -23.79 19.63
CA GLU A 568 -18.42 -22.52 19.63
C GLU A 568 -19.30 -22.38 18.37
N LYS A 569 -18.76 -22.75 17.20
CA LYS A 569 -19.50 -22.73 15.94
C LYS A 569 -20.70 -23.68 15.97
N VAL A 570 -20.51 -24.90 16.49
CA VAL A 570 -21.57 -25.90 16.65
C VAL A 570 -22.66 -25.41 17.62
N LYS A 571 -22.30 -24.75 18.70
CA LYS A 571 -23.26 -24.16 19.64
C LYS A 571 -24.13 -23.11 18.94
N LEU A 572 -23.54 -22.21 18.18
CA LEU A 572 -24.27 -21.20 17.40
C LEU A 572 -25.16 -21.81 16.33
N LEU A 573 -24.73 -22.89 15.69
CA LEU A 573 -25.54 -23.62 14.71
C LEU A 573 -26.80 -24.26 15.36
N ASN A 574 -26.63 -24.87 16.54
CA ASN A 574 -27.74 -25.48 17.28
C ASN A 574 -28.76 -24.44 17.81
N GLU A 575 -28.31 -23.25 18.18
CA GLU A 575 -29.14 -22.16 18.69
C GLU A 575 -29.96 -21.48 17.59
N ASN A 576 -29.44 -21.36 16.37
CA ASN A 576 -29.99 -20.47 15.34
C ASN A 576 -30.68 -21.23 14.17
N TYR A 577 -30.45 -22.56 14.01
CA TYR A 577 -30.94 -23.32 12.87
C TYR A 577 -31.69 -24.59 13.33
N SER A 578 -32.81 -24.86 12.68
CA SER A 578 -33.63 -26.04 13.00
C SER A 578 -32.95 -27.34 12.60
N GLN A 579 -32.19 -27.32 11.52
CA GLN A 579 -31.34 -28.42 11.06
C GLN A 579 -30.12 -27.88 10.35
N TRP A 580 -28.99 -28.51 10.59
CA TRP A 580 -27.72 -28.16 9.93
C TRP A 580 -26.83 -29.40 9.79
N PHE A 581 -25.83 -29.35 8.88
CA PHE A 581 -24.85 -30.41 8.72
C PHE A 581 -23.56 -29.88 8.07
N PHE A 582 -22.48 -30.63 8.32
CA PHE A 582 -21.21 -30.40 7.66
C PHE A 582 -21.11 -31.11 6.31
N VAL A 583 -20.57 -30.44 5.29
CA VAL A 583 -20.12 -31.04 4.05
C VAL A 583 -18.59 -31.08 4.09
N VAL A 584 -18.02 -32.25 4.30
CA VAL A 584 -16.59 -32.43 4.48
C VAL A 584 -15.95 -32.83 3.15
N THR A 585 -15.06 -31.97 2.62
CA THR A 585 -14.42 -32.18 1.30
C THR A 585 -13.33 -33.26 1.31
N ASP A 586 -12.76 -33.58 2.51
CA ASP A 586 -11.78 -34.65 2.72
C ASP A 586 -12.43 -35.85 3.42
N ARG A 587 -12.57 -36.96 2.67
CA ARG A 587 -13.19 -38.20 3.15
C ARG A 587 -12.59 -38.73 4.46
N ASN A 588 -11.30 -38.62 4.63
CA ASN A 588 -10.60 -39.17 5.80
C ASN A 588 -10.94 -38.42 7.10
N LYS A 589 -11.47 -37.21 6.98
CA LYS A 589 -11.84 -36.35 8.10
C LYS A 589 -13.31 -36.42 8.50
N VAL A 590 -14.18 -37.00 7.67
CA VAL A 590 -15.63 -37.10 7.96
C VAL A 590 -15.92 -37.70 9.32
N LYS A 591 -15.26 -38.80 9.70
CA LYS A 591 -15.41 -39.44 11.02
C LYS A 591 -15.12 -38.51 12.19
N LYS A 592 -14.22 -37.55 12.01
CA LYS A 592 -13.84 -36.57 13.04
C LYS A 592 -14.94 -35.52 13.22
N TYR A 593 -15.53 -35.04 12.11
CA TYR A 593 -16.64 -34.08 12.16
C TYR A 593 -17.95 -34.68 12.68
N LYS A 594 -18.20 -36.01 12.46
CA LYS A 594 -19.37 -36.72 13.02
C LYS A 594 -19.48 -36.66 14.54
N LYS A 595 -18.38 -36.40 15.25
CA LYS A 595 -18.38 -36.19 16.70
C LYS A 595 -19.01 -34.85 17.11
N PHE A 596 -19.07 -33.89 16.21
CA PHE A 596 -19.58 -32.54 16.47
C PHE A 596 -20.95 -32.30 15.88
N GLY A 597 -21.39 -33.10 14.90
CA GLY A 597 -22.68 -32.96 14.26
C GLY A 597 -22.86 -33.85 13.02
N ASP A 598 -24.03 -33.77 12.42
CA ASP A 598 -24.31 -34.50 11.18
C ASP A 598 -23.34 -34.09 10.09
N SER A 599 -22.73 -35.06 9.41
CA SER A 599 -21.63 -34.82 8.47
C SER A 599 -21.71 -35.75 7.28
N VAL A 600 -21.52 -35.19 6.08
CA VAL A 600 -21.60 -35.94 4.82
C VAL A 600 -20.35 -35.68 3.98
N ASP A 601 -19.85 -36.71 3.25
CA ASP A 601 -18.82 -36.52 2.21
C ASP A 601 -19.48 -36.21 0.85
N LEU A 602 -18.66 -35.75 -0.09
CA LEU A 602 -19.15 -35.33 -1.42
C LEU A 602 -19.88 -36.44 -2.21
N ARG A 603 -19.65 -37.74 -1.93
CA ARG A 603 -20.29 -38.84 -2.62
C ARG A 603 -21.76 -39.02 -2.22
N TYR A 604 -22.08 -38.76 -0.95
CA TYR A 604 -23.41 -38.87 -0.42
C TYR A 604 -24.18 -37.55 -0.37
N LEU A 605 -23.51 -36.45 -0.75
CA LEU A 605 -24.05 -35.10 -0.74
C LEU A 605 -25.34 -35.01 -1.58
N LYS A 606 -25.32 -35.51 -2.83
CA LYS A 606 -26.48 -35.50 -3.73
C LYS A 606 -27.71 -36.20 -3.12
N ILE A 607 -27.49 -37.32 -2.44
CA ILE A 607 -28.59 -38.08 -1.79
C ILE A 607 -29.19 -37.23 -0.68
N LYS A 608 -28.36 -36.56 0.10
CA LYS A 608 -28.80 -35.71 1.22
C LYS A 608 -29.56 -34.48 0.72
N LEU A 609 -29.06 -33.80 -0.28
CA LEU A 609 -29.70 -32.64 -0.91
C LEU A 609 -31.05 -33.03 -1.55
N ASN A 610 -31.14 -34.18 -2.24
CA ASN A 610 -32.37 -34.67 -2.82
C ASN A 610 -33.47 -34.95 -1.77
N ARG A 611 -33.11 -35.36 -0.54
CA ARG A 611 -34.07 -35.51 0.55
C ARG A 611 -34.67 -34.17 0.98
N ILE A 612 -33.83 -33.13 1.02
CA ILE A 612 -34.24 -31.75 1.34
C ILE A 612 -35.19 -31.22 0.26
N VAL A 613 -34.84 -31.40 -1.02
CA VAL A 613 -35.69 -31.00 -2.15
C VAL A 613 -37.03 -31.72 -2.15
N LYS A 614 -37.05 -33.04 -1.90
CA LYS A 614 -38.31 -33.81 -1.78
C LYS A 614 -39.16 -33.31 -0.63
N PHE A 615 -38.56 -32.92 0.49
CA PHE A 615 -39.29 -32.35 1.62
C PHE A 615 -39.84 -30.97 1.26
N SER A 616 -39.09 -30.13 0.59
CA SER A 616 -39.55 -28.82 0.10
C SER A 616 -40.78 -28.94 -0.80
N LYS A 617 -40.75 -29.84 -1.78
CA LYS A 617 -41.88 -30.07 -2.69
C LYS A 617 -43.13 -30.64 -1.99
N LYS A 618 -42.97 -31.38 -0.88
CA LYS A 618 -44.13 -31.89 -0.08
C LYS A 618 -44.79 -30.83 0.79
N VAL A 619 -44.07 -29.75 1.09
CA VAL A 619 -44.57 -28.66 1.94
C VAL A 619 -45.18 -27.54 1.08
N GLN A 620 -44.83 -27.48 -0.20
CA GLN A 620 -45.39 -26.52 -1.19
C GLN A 620 -46.67 -27.01 -1.86
N ASN A 621 -46.90 -28.34 -1.88
CA ASN A 621 -48.17 -29.00 -2.26
C ASN A 621 -49.04 -29.28 -1.01
#